data_0c0c0ec28014cbdf3a6f63c9bfdd8536
#
_entry.id   0c0c0ec28014cbdf3a6f63c9bfdd8536
#
_cell.length_a   1.000
_cell.length_b   1.000
_cell.length_c   1.000
_cell.angle_alpha   90.00
_cell.angle_beta   90.00
_cell.angle_gamma   90.00
#
_symmetry.space_group_name_H-M   'P 1'
#
loop_
_entity.id
_entity.type
_entity.pdbx_description
1 polymer ?
#
loop_
_entity_poly.entity_id
_entity_poly.type
_entity_poly.pdbx_seq_one_letter_code
_entity_poly.pdbx_strand_id
1 'polypeptide(L)'
;MNANDARIVRVFTAQVDGTVEDNTPNANASVPDQFDLILQAEVGGVLGNSGANYTLTFVAINDDVVTRQVSLNPQGNPFKEEWNLAGGWIRSGNDFVKTGPGEADGIMRYRIAIPPGLTGAFHYNVRLVSENFQVTSFGQSNPFLLV
;
A
#
# COMPACT_ATOMS: atom_id res chain seq x y z
N MET A 1 -3.67 1.67 20.05
CA MET A 1 -4.78 1.33 19.13
C MET A 1 -5.64 0.27 19.77
N ASN A 2 -6.92 0.19 19.41
CA ASN A 2 -7.81 -0.85 19.90
C ASN A 2 -7.33 -2.23 19.43
N ALA A 3 -7.36 -3.23 20.33
CA ALA A 3 -6.85 -4.58 20.07
C ALA A 3 -7.55 -5.30 18.90
N ASN A 4 -8.77 -4.92 18.58
CA ASN A 4 -9.59 -5.53 17.51
C ASN A 4 -9.68 -4.65 16.26
N ASP A 5 -8.86 -3.64 16.13
CA ASP A 5 -8.93 -2.66 15.05
C ASP A 5 -7.72 -2.76 14.12
N ALA A 6 -7.87 -2.20 12.93
CA ALA A 6 -6.79 -2.10 11.95
C ALA A 6 -6.86 -0.74 11.25
N ARG A 7 -5.71 -0.24 10.82
CA ARG A 7 -5.62 1.08 10.20
C ARG A 7 -4.58 1.12 9.11
N ILE A 8 -4.94 1.70 7.98
CA ILE A 8 -3.97 2.19 6.99
C ILE A 8 -3.49 3.54 7.51
N VAL A 9 -2.19 3.62 7.83
CA VAL A 9 -1.58 4.82 8.40
C VAL A 9 -1.22 5.79 7.29
N ARG A 10 -0.58 5.27 6.22
CA ARG A 10 -0.09 6.08 5.12
C ARG A 10 0.14 5.25 3.88
N VAL A 11 -0.11 5.86 2.73
CA VAL A 11 0.25 5.33 1.40
C VAL A 11 0.94 6.45 0.64
N PHE A 12 2.08 6.17 0.03
CA PHE A 12 2.78 7.18 -0.75
C PHE A 12 3.66 6.55 -1.82
N THR A 13 4.01 7.35 -2.82
CA THR A 13 4.93 6.95 -3.88
C THR A 13 6.36 7.37 -3.54
N ALA A 14 7.33 6.58 -3.99
CA ALA A 14 8.75 6.85 -3.83
C ALA A 14 9.48 6.41 -5.10
N GLN A 15 10.70 6.87 -5.28
CA GLN A 15 11.59 6.30 -6.27
C GLN A 15 11.90 4.84 -5.92
N VAL A 16 12.31 4.05 -6.90
CA VAL A 16 12.73 2.65 -6.68
C VAL A 16 13.73 2.59 -5.52
N ASP A 17 13.43 1.74 -4.55
CA ASP A 17 14.19 1.52 -3.30
C ASP A 17 14.25 2.74 -2.37
N GLY A 18 13.53 3.82 -2.68
CA GLY A 18 13.43 4.99 -1.82
C GLY A 18 12.47 4.76 -0.64
N THR A 19 12.63 5.58 0.40
CA THR A 19 11.75 5.55 1.59
C THR A 19 11.13 6.92 1.86
N VAL A 20 11.49 7.93 1.07
CA VAL A 20 10.97 9.28 1.18
C VAL A 20 9.90 9.49 0.10
N GLU A 21 8.81 10.11 0.48
CA GLU A 21 7.74 10.43 -0.46
C GLU A 21 8.26 11.29 -1.61
N ASP A 22 7.95 10.86 -2.84
CA ASP A 22 8.28 11.58 -4.06
C ASP A 22 7.03 11.63 -4.93
N ASN A 23 6.50 12.82 -5.16
CA ASN A 23 5.29 13.02 -5.96
C ASN A 23 5.55 13.09 -7.47
N THR A 24 6.80 12.94 -7.87
CA THR A 24 7.23 12.75 -9.27
C THR A 24 8.21 11.58 -9.35
N PRO A 25 7.77 10.36 -9.00
CA PRO A 25 8.69 9.27 -8.65
C PRO A 25 9.54 8.75 -9.80
N ASN A 26 9.15 9.02 -11.06
CA ASN A 26 9.94 8.63 -12.21
C ASN A 26 10.73 9.78 -12.86
N ALA A 27 10.57 11.01 -12.36
CA ALA A 27 11.29 12.17 -12.89
C ALA A 27 12.77 12.12 -12.48
N ASN A 28 13.68 12.14 -13.45
CA ASN A 28 15.13 12.04 -13.24
C ASN A 28 15.55 10.83 -12.39
N ALA A 29 14.72 9.78 -12.38
CA ALA A 29 14.98 8.57 -11.60
C ALA A 29 15.99 7.67 -12.32
N SER A 30 16.74 6.89 -11.53
CA SER A 30 17.66 5.88 -12.08
C SER A 30 16.93 4.76 -12.80
N VAL A 31 15.66 4.51 -12.41
CA VAL A 31 14.77 3.52 -13.03
C VAL A 31 13.48 4.23 -13.43
N PRO A 32 13.44 4.91 -14.59
CA PRO A 32 12.33 5.81 -14.95
C PRO A 32 11.05 5.08 -15.37
N ASP A 33 11.10 3.79 -15.62
CA ASP A 33 9.95 2.96 -16.01
C ASP A 33 9.30 2.21 -14.85
N GLN A 34 9.74 2.49 -13.63
CA GLN A 34 9.20 1.91 -12.40
C GLN A 34 9.19 2.95 -11.29
N PHE A 35 8.37 2.68 -10.27
CA PHE A 35 8.41 3.39 -8.99
C PHE A 35 7.95 2.45 -7.87
N ASP A 36 8.08 2.89 -6.64
CA ASP A 36 7.63 2.13 -5.50
C ASP A 36 6.40 2.78 -4.87
N LEU A 37 5.45 1.94 -4.50
CA LEU A 37 4.29 2.30 -3.69
C LEU A 37 4.52 1.75 -2.29
N ILE A 38 4.51 2.63 -1.29
CA ILE A 38 4.80 2.27 0.09
C ILE A 38 3.52 2.35 0.91
N LEU A 39 3.24 1.27 1.63
CA LEU A 39 2.12 1.15 2.56
C LEU A 39 2.66 1.08 3.98
N GLN A 40 2.06 1.87 4.85
CA GLN A 40 2.22 1.76 6.30
C GLN A 40 0.85 1.45 6.90
N ALA A 41 0.73 0.30 7.57
CA ALA A 41 -0.50 -0.16 8.17
C ALA A 41 -0.22 -0.80 9.52
N GLU A 42 -1.19 -0.72 10.42
CA GLU A 42 -1.08 -1.30 11.76
C GLU A 42 -2.37 -2.01 12.14
N VAL A 43 -2.25 -2.97 13.03
CA VAL A 43 -3.37 -3.78 13.54
C VAL A 43 -3.17 -4.02 15.03
N GLY A 44 -4.26 -4.03 15.77
CA GLY A 44 -4.24 -4.30 17.21
C GLY A 44 -3.87 -5.75 17.54
N GLY A 45 -3.43 -6.00 18.76
CA GLY A 45 -2.82 -7.26 19.16
C GLY A 45 -3.73 -8.49 19.09
N VAL A 46 -5.05 -8.32 19.28
CA VAL A 46 -5.98 -9.44 19.20
C VAL A 46 -6.25 -9.80 17.74
N LEU A 47 -6.56 -8.83 16.91
CA LEU A 47 -6.82 -9.07 15.48
C LEU A 47 -5.55 -9.56 14.78
N GLY A 48 -4.41 -8.94 15.06
CA GLY A 48 -3.12 -9.29 14.46
C GLY A 48 -2.61 -10.69 14.78
N ASN A 49 -3.13 -11.30 15.86
CA ASN A 49 -2.83 -12.67 16.27
C ASN A 49 -3.91 -13.69 15.89
N SER A 50 -4.97 -13.25 15.21
CA SER A 50 -6.16 -14.08 15.01
C SER A 50 -5.97 -15.17 13.96
N GLY A 51 -5.06 -14.98 13.01
CA GLY A 51 -4.92 -15.85 11.85
C GLY A 51 -6.08 -15.74 10.85
N ALA A 52 -7.04 -14.84 11.08
CA ALA A 52 -8.15 -14.61 10.17
C ALA A 52 -7.67 -13.95 8.87
N ASN A 53 -8.45 -14.09 7.81
CA ASN A 53 -8.11 -13.53 6.51
C ASN A 53 -8.58 -12.09 6.36
N TYR A 54 -7.88 -11.33 5.53
CA TYR A 54 -8.29 -10.01 5.09
C TYR A 54 -7.96 -9.84 3.60
N THR A 55 -8.57 -8.84 2.98
CA THR A 55 -8.27 -8.44 1.61
C THR A 55 -7.74 -7.01 1.59
N LEU A 56 -6.62 -6.81 0.92
CA LEU A 56 -6.00 -5.50 0.70
C LEU A 56 -6.08 -5.19 -0.79
N THR A 57 -6.75 -4.09 -1.14
CA THR A 57 -7.00 -3.71 -2.52
C THR A 57 -6.46 -2.32 -2.80
N PHE A 58 -5.70 -2.20 -3.88
CA PHE A 58 -5.20 -0.93 -4.41
C PHE A 58 -5.94 -0.59 -5.70
N VAL A 59 -6.34 0.66 -5.83
CA VAL A 59 -6.95 1.18 -7.07
C VAL A 59 -6.24 2.48 -7.44
N ALA A 60 -5.62 2.50 -8.61
CA ALA A 60 -5.01 3.71 -9.16
C ALA A 60 -6.07 4.49 -9.94
N ILE A 61 -6.16 5.78 -9.71
CA ILE A 61 -7.11 6.70 -10.35
C ILE A 61 -6.33 7.71 -11.18
N ASN A 62 -6.76 7.90 -12.42
CA ASN A 62 -6.26 8.96 -13.28
C ASN A 62 -6.99 10.26 -12.95
N ASP A 63 -6.28 11.23 -12.39
CA ASP A 63 -6.85 12.51 -11.96
C ASP A 63 -7.09 13.48 -13.12
N ASP A 64 -6.49 13.23 -14.28
CA ASP A 64 -6.72 14.03 -15.49
C ASP A 64 -8.08 13.68 -16.15
N VAL A 65 -8.59 12.49 -15.85
CA VAL A 65 -9.90 12.02 -16.34
C VAL A 65 -10.72 11.57 -15.13
N VAL A 66 -11.77 12.32 -14.82
CA VAL A 66 -12.59 12.09 -13.62
C VAL A 66 -13.05 10.64 -13.54
N THR A 67 -12.79 10.01 -12.38
CA THR A 67 -13.20 8.65 -12.00
C THR A 67 -12.65 7.51 -12.85
N ARG A 68 -11.68 7.76 -13.74
CA ARG A 68 -11.13 6.70 -14.59
C ARG A 68 -10.06 5.93 -13.83
N GLN A 69 -10.30 4.62 -13.67
CA GLN A 69 -9.27 3.70 -13.17
C GLN A 69 -8.22 3.45 -14.25
N VAL A 70 -6.99 3.24 -13.83
CA VAL A 70 -5.87 2.95 -14.71
C VAL A 70 -5.16 1.67 -14.24
N SER A 71 -4.60 0.90 -15.18
CA SER A 71 -3.86 -0.33 -14.86
C SER A 71 -2.45 0.01 -14.37
N LEU A 72 -2.36 0.40 -13.10
CA LEU A 72 -1.12 0.78 -12.42
C LEU A 72 -1.03 0.12 -11.05
N ASN A 73 -1.65 -1.04 -10.90
CA ASN A 73 -1.77 -1.72 -9.62
C ASN A 73 -0.56 -2.63 -9.34
N PRO A 74 -0.24 -2.88 -8.06
CA PRO A 74 0.76 -3.89 -7.70
C PRO A 74 0.38 -5.25 -8.27
N GLN A 75 1.38 -6.03 -8.68
CA GLN A 75 1.17 -7.39 -9.12
C GLN A 75 0.60 -8.23 -7.96
N GLY A 76 -0.45 -9.02 -8.23
CA GLY A 76 -1.13 -9.83 -7.23
C GLY A 76 -2.31 -9.14 -6.56
N ASN A 77 -2.57 -7.88 -6.88
CA ASN A 77 -3.71 -7.13 -6.37
C ASN A 77 -5.05 -7.67 -6.90
N PRO A 78 -6.10 -7.89 -6.06
CA PRO A 78 -6.14 -7.69 -4.62
C PRO A 78 -5.43 -8.80 -3.84
N PHE A 79 -4.81 -8.41 -2.73
CA PHE A 79 -4.06 -9.34 -1.89
C PHE A 79 -4.99 -9.94 -0.85
N LYS A 80 -5.07 -11.28 -0.83
CA LYS A 80 -5.76 -12.05 0.22
C LYS A 80 -4.70 -12.63 1.13
N GLU A 81 -4.69 -12.18 2.37
CA GLU A 81 -3.62 -12.49 3.33
C GLU A 81 -4.22 -12.82 4.69
N GLU A 82 -3.38 -13.23 5.63
CA GLU A 82 -3.78 -13.56 6.98
C GLU A 82 -3.19 -12.58 7.99
N TRP A 83 -3.93 -12.34 9.06
CA TRP A 83 -3.46 -11.57 10.23
C TRP A 83 -2.48 -12.41 11.03
N ASN A 84 -1.25 -12.52 10.56
CA ASN A 84 -0.17 -13.25 11.24
C ASN A 84 1.20 -12.89 10.64
N LEU A 85 2.25 -13.51 11.14
CA LEU A 85 3.62 -13.29 10.64
C LEU A 85 3.75 -13.66 9.16
N ALA A 86 3.08 -14.71 8.70
CA ALA A 86 3.11 -15.10 7.29
C ALA A 86 2.48 -14.05 6.38
N GLY A 87 1.51 -13.29 6.88
CA GLY A 87 0.91 -12.14 6.19
C GLY A 87 1.75 -10.86 6.26
N GLY A 88 2.93 -10.90 6.86
CA GLY A 88 3.81 -9.74 6.98
C GLY A 88 3.53 -8.84 8.18
N TRP A 89 2.86 -9.35 9.21
CA TRP A 89 2.55 -8.59 10.41
C TRP A 89 3.54 -8.93 11.51
N ILE A 90 4.38 -7.97 11.87
CA ILE A 90 5.38 -8.13 12.93
C ILE A 90 5.00 -7.29 14.15
N ARG A 91 5.36 -7.78 15.31
CA ARG A 91 5.01 -7.13 16.58
C ARG A 91 5.72 -5.78 16.72
N SER A 92 4.96 -4.78 17.14
CA SER A 92 5.41 -3.44 17.48
C SER A 92 4.70 -3.00 18.77
N GLY A 93 5.36 -3.19 19.91
CA GLY A 93 4.72 -3.00 21.21
C GLY A 93 3.58 -4.00 21.42
N ASN A 94 2.37 -3.49 21.69
CA ASN A 94 1.16 -4.30 21.85
C ASN A 94 0.43 -4.53 20.52
N ASP A 95 0.86 -3.90 19.44
CA ASP A 95 0.26 -3.95 18.11
C ASP A 95 1.17 -4.69 17.14
N PHE A 96 0.73 -4.77 15.89
CA PHE A 96 1.51 -5.28 14.77
C PHE A 96 1.56 -4.24 13.66
N VAL A 97 2.63 -4.26 12.88
CA VAL A 97 2.80 -3.41 11.70
C VAL A 97 3.08 -4.26 10.47
N LYS A 98 2.54 -3.83 9.33
CA LYS A 98 2.77 -4.51 8.06
C LYS A 98 4.20 -4.24 7.60
N THR A 99 4.96 -5.31 7.37
CA THR A 99 6.39 -5.20 7.01
C THR A 99 6.70 -6.15 5.87
N GLY A 100 7.35 -5.64 4.84
CA GLY A 100 7.82 -6.43 3.71
C GLY A 100 9.17 -7.09 3.96
N PRO A 101 9.51 -8.12 3.19
CA PRO A 101 10.82 -8.78 3.29
C PRO A 101 11.98 -7.80 3.06
N GLY A 102 12.93 -7.78 4.00
CA GLY A 102 14.12 -6.92 3.90
C GLY A 102 13.87 -5.43 4.17
N GLU A 103 12.66 -5.06 4.55
CA GLU A 103 12.31 -3.67 4.85
C GLU A 103 12.46 -3.36 6.34
N ALA A 104 12.55 -2.07 6.66
CA ALA A 104 12.43 -1.60 8.05
C ALA A 104 11.03 -1.90 8.58
N ASP A 105 10.91 -2.03 9.90
CA ASP A 105 9.64 -2.33 10.54
C ASP A 105 8.57 -1.29 10.18
N GLY A 106 7.42 -1.79 9.73
CA GLY A 106 6.29 -0.95 9.39
C GLY A 106 6.28 -0.42 7.95
N ILE A 107 7.16 -0.92 7.09
CA ILE A 107 7.17 -0.57 5.67
C ILE A 107 6.83 -1.80 4.84
N MET A 108 5.80 -1.68 4.01
CA MET A 108 5.51 -2.64 2.94
C MET A 108 5.66 -1.95 1.60
N ARG A 109 6.51 -2.51 0.74
CA ARG A 109 6.87 -1.94 -0.57
C ARG A 109 6.28 -2.77 -1.68
N TYR A 110 5.68 -2.08 -2.66
CA TYR A 110 5.18 -2.70 -3.90
C TYR A 110 5.87 -2.03 -5.08
N ARG A 111 6.55 -2.80 -5.91
CA ARG A 111 7.14 -2.30 -7.15
C ARG A 111 6.08 -2.17 -8.22
N ILE A 112 5.98 -0.97 -8.82
CA ILE A 112 5.00 -0.66 -9.85
C ILE A 112 5.73 -0.45 -11.17
N ALA A 113 5.34 -1.23 -12.18
CA ALA A 113 5.80 -1.02 -13.56
C ALA A 113 4.91 0.02 -14.23
N ILE A 114 5.51 1.01 -14.86
CA ILE A 114 4.79 2.06 -15.59
C ILE A 114 4.56 1.58 -17.01
N PRO A 115 3.28 1.47 -17.46
CA PRO A 115 3.01 1.15 -18.86
C PRO A 115 3.67 2.16 -19.79
N PRO A 116 4.23 1.71 -20.94
CA PRO A 116 4.89 2.62 -21.89
C PRO A 116 3.97 3.77 -22.31
N GLY A 117 4.48 4.99 -22.25
CA GLY A 117 3.76 6.19 -22.65
C GLY A 117 2.74 6.71 -21.64
N LEU A 118 2.56 6.06 -20.50
CA LEU A 118 1.64 6.55 -19.47
C LEU A 118 2.25 7.73 -18.74
N THR A 119 1.60 8.88 -18.82
CA THR A 119 1.95 10.11 -18.13
C THR A 119 0.71 10.75 -17.55
N GLY A 120 0.88 11.72 -16.65
CA GLY A 120 -0.22 12.47 -16.07
C GLY A 120 -0.25 12.42 -14.55
N ALA A 121 -1.38 12.83 -14.00
CA ALA A 121 -1.62 12.89 -12.57
C ALA A 121 -2.46 11.71 -12.09
N PHE A 122 -2.06 11.10 -11.00
CA PHE A 122 -2.69 9.91 -10.44
C PHE A 122 -2.73 9.96 -8.92
N HIS A 123 -3.59 9.15 -8.32
CA HIS A 123 -3.51 8.81 -6.90
C HIS A 123 -3.97 7.36 -6.69
N TYR A 124 -3.64 6.81 -5.53
CA TYR A 124 -4.12 5.49 -5.12
C TYR A 124 -5.20 5.61 -4.05
N ASN A 125 -6.25 4.82 -4.21
CA ASN A 125 -7.16 4.48 -3.13
C ASN A 125 -6.83 3.07 -2.65
N VAL A 126 -6.78 2.89 -1.34
CA VAL A 126 -6.43 1.61 -0.72
C VAL A 126 -7.51 1.22 0.26
N ARG A 127 -7.90 -0.05 0.23
CA ARG A 127 -8.92 -0.59 1.13
C ARG A 127 -8.41 -1.88 1.76
N LEU A 128 -8.58 -1.98 3.07
CA LEU A 128 -8.28 -3.17 3.84
C LEU A 128 -9.58 -3.63 4.51
N VAL A 129 -10.00 -4.87 4.23
CA VAL A 129 -11.26 -5.43 4.72
C VAL A 129 -11.01 -6.79 5.33
N SER A 130 -11.33 -6.95 6.62
CA SER A 130 -11.31 -8.24 7.28
C SER A 130 -12.39 -9.15 6.69
N GLU A 131 -12.11 -10.44 6.55
CA GLU A 131 -13.02 -11.41 5.93
C GLU A 131 -14.40 -11.44 6.58
N ASN A 132 -14.46 -11.24 7.89
CA ASN A 132 -15.71 -11.18 8.63
C ASN A 132 -16.41 -9.81 8.58
N PHE A 133 -15.88 -8.87 7.81
CA PHE A 133 -16.38 -7.51 7.62
C PHE A 133 -16.50 -6.68 8.91
N GLN A 134 -15.88 -7.11 10.00
CA GLN A 134 -15.91 -6.36 11.26
C GLN A 134 -14.93 -5.18 11.26
N VAL A 135 -13.90 -5.23 10.43
CA VAL A 135 -12.90 -4.19 10.34
C VAL A 135 -12.69 -3.79 8.89
N THR A 136 -12.79 -2.51 8.63
CA THR A 136 -12.52 -1.92 7.32
C THR A 136 -11.71 -0.65 7.51
N SER A 137 -10.65 -0.50 6.75
CA SER A 137 -9.84 0.72 6.75
C SER A 137 -9.60 1.19 5.32
N PHE A 138 -9.59 2.50 5.14
CA PHE A 138 -9.33 3.15 3.86
C PHE A 138 -8.13 4.06 3.98
N GLY A 139 -7.36 4.16 2.90
CA GLY A 139 -6.27 5.10 2.77
C GLY A 139 -6.22 5.66 1.36
N GLN A 140 -5.61 6.82 1.22
CA GLN A 140 -5.45 7.49 -0.06
C GLN A 140 -4.06 8.09 -0.12
N SER A 141 -3.35 7.88 -1.23
CA SER A 141 -2.08 8.56 -1.47
C SER A 141 -2.31 10.02 -1.84
N ASN A 142 -1.30 10.85 -1.63
CA ASN A 142 -1.26 12.15 -2.29
C ASN A 142 -1.23 11.96 -3.80
N PRO A 143 -1.72 12.94 -4.59
CA PRO A 143 -1.52 12.92 -6.03
C PRO A 143 -0.03 12.88 -6.39
N PHE A 144 0.29 12.15 -7.45
CA PHE A 144 1.65 12.09 -7.98
C PHE A 144 1.60 12.21 -9.51
N LEU A 145 2.71 12.63 -10.09
CA LEU A 145 2.86 12.82 -11.53
C LEU A 145 3.81 11.78 -12.08
N LEU A 146 3.42 11.18 -13.20
CA LEU A 146 4.31 10.42 -14.08
C LEU A 146 4.66 11.29 -15.29
N VAL A 147 5.92 11.36 -15.60
CA VAL A 147 6.45 12.21 -16.67
C VAL A 147 7.14 11.41 -17.76
#